data_92d47054a9a290dbfe29448782534c2b
#
_entry.id   92d47054a9a290dbfe29448782534c2b
#
_cell.length_a   1.000
_cell.length_b   1.000
_cell.length_c   1.000
_cell.angle_alpha   90.00
_cell.angle_beta   90.00
_cell.angle_gamma   90.00
#
_symmetry.space_group_name_H-M   'P 1'
#
loop_
_entity.id
_entity.type
_entity.pdbx_description
1 polymer ?
#
loop_
_entity_poly.entity_id
_entity_poly.type
_entity_poly.pdbx_seq_one_letter_code
_entity_poly.pdbx_strand_id
1 'polypeptide(L)'
;MPSSTTILDHPVVSSRYFFPRRETFPEPYWVDAADGSKLGCAYHVVNPTAKTVVYFHGNGEIVADYLPDFPAWLGHAGYNVLLAEFRGYGMSTGRPALVGMFDDVSAIIHSLGIPESQIVLFGRSIGSLYAVHGAFKHPHLAGIILESGVAQVAERFFMRVQPHELGTSQAALIEELQRHFDYAAKLRAFQGRTLILHTRHDELVPVQHAELLHAAAPEPKTLHIFEQGGHNDIFYWNREAYMRLVETFLADLGKMS
;
A
#
# COMPACT_ATOMS: atom_id res chain seq x y z
N MET A 1 -21.51 -4.86 -9.96
CA MET A 1 -22.13 -5.60 -8.83
C MET A 1 -21.49 -5.09 -7.57
N PRO A 2 -22.24 -4.62 -6.55
CA PRO A 2 -21.63 -4.30 -5.28
C PRO A 2 -20.92 -5.54 -4.75
N SER A 3 -19.67 -5.40 -4.31
CA SER A 3 -18.88 -6.48 -3.74
C SER A 3 -19.68 -7.12 -2.60
N SER A 4 -19.77 -8.44 -2.57
CA SER A 4 -20.39 -9.18 -1.48
C SER A 4 -19.72 -8.74 -0.18
N THR A 5 -20.50 -8.28 0.77
CA THR A 5 -20.01 -7.80 2.08
C THR A 5 -19.29 -8.98 2.76
N THR A 6 -17.97 -8.91 2.86
CA THR A 6 -17.20 -9.93 3.57
C THR A 6 -17.26 -9.68 5.08
N ILE A 7 -17.13 -10.74 5.86
CA ILE A 7 -17.03 -10.65 7.34
C ILE A 7 -15.82 -9.81 7.78
N LEU A 8 -14.79 -9.70 6.93
CA LEU A 8 -13.58 -8.89 7.19
C LEU A 8 -13.84 -7.38 7.15
N ASP A 9 -14.97 -6.95 6.60
CA ASP A 9 -15.42 -5.54 6.61
C ASP A 9 -16.41 -5.24 7.75
N HIS A 10 -16.56 -6.17 8.70
CA HIS A 10 -17.42 -5.97 9.86
C HIS A 10 -16.97 -4.74 10.67
N PRO A 11 -17.89 -3.91 11.22
CA PRO A 11 -17.53 -2.70 11.96
C PRO A 11 -16.54 -2.91 13.12
N VAL A 12 -16.57 -4.07 13.79
CA VAL A 12 -15.58 -4.45 14.81
C VAL A 12 -14.16 -4.52 14.22
N VAL A 13 -14.01 -5.11 13.03
CA VAL A 13 -12.71 -5.16 12.33
C VAL A 13 -12.24 -3.75 12.04
N SER A 14 -13.08 -2.95 11.41
CA SER A 14 -12.75 -1.57 11.05
C SER A 14 -12.32 -0.75 12.27
N SER A 15 -13.05 -0.84 13.39
CA SER A 15 -12.75 -0.07 14.60
C SER A 15 -11.46 -0.48 15.32
N ARG A 16 -11.00 -1.73 15.14
CA ARG A 16 -9.79 -2.24 15.78
C ARG A 16 -8.55 -2.23 14.90
N TYR A 17 -8.77 -2.21 13.59
CA TYR A 17 -7.69 -2.25 12.62
C TYR A 17 -7.26 -0.88 12.14
N PHE A 18 -8.18 0.08 12.05
CA PHE A 18 -7.93 1.38 11.46
C PHE A 18 -7.96 2.49 12.52
N PHE A 19 -7.01 3.41 12.39
CA PHE A 19 -6.87 4.56 13.29
C PHE A 19 -6.97 5.86 12.51
N PRO A 20 -8.16 6.19 11.94
CA PRO A 20 -8.30 7.34 11.07
C PRO A 20 -8.07 8.64 11.83
N ARG A 21 -7.28 9.52 11.23
CA ARG A 21 -7.08 10.91 11.65
C ARG A 21 -7.71 11.84 10.63
N ARG A 22 -8.09 13.03 11.02
CA ARG A 22 -8.69 14.04 10.15
C ARG A 22 -7.76 15.24 10.08
N GLU A 23 -7.35 15.57 8.87
CA GLU A 23 -6.58 16.78 8.56
C GLU A 23 -6.86 17.20 7.12
N THR A 24 -6.80 18.51 6.86
CA THR A 24 -7.05 19.07 5.54
C THR A 24 -5.76 19.64 4.96
N PHE A 25 -5.64 19.61 3.65
CA PHE A 25 -4.60 20.28 2.86
C PHE A 25 -5.22 20.96 1.65
N PRO A 26 -4.58 21.97 1.05
CA PRO A 26 -5.13 22.68 -0.10
C PRO A 26 -5.16 21.79 -1.36
N GLU A 27 -6.14 22.04 -2.23
CA GLU A 27 -6.25 21.47 -3.57
C GLU A 27 -6.19 19.92 -3.63
N PRO A 28 -7.09 19.21 -2.90
CA PRO A 28 -7.09 17.75 -2.94
C PRO A 28 -7.45 17.22 -4.33
N TYR A 29 -6.77 16.15 -4.74
CA TYR A 29 -7.12 15.35 -5.90
C TYR A 29 -8.19 14.34 -5.50
N TRP A 30 -9.43 14.58 -5.94
CA TRP A 30 -10.55 13.73 -5.56
C TRP A 30 -10.67 12.52 -6.47
N VAL A 31 -10.77 11.33 -5.85
CA VAL A 31 -11.07 10.06 -6.54
C VAL A 31 -12.42 9.55 -6.04
N ASP A 32 -13.32 9.27 -6.98
CA ASP A 32 -14.63 8.69 -6.66
C ASP A 32 -14.51 7.17 -6.56
N ALA A 33 -14.84 6.61 -5.39
CA ALA A 33 -14.94 5.18 -5.17
C ALA A 33 -16.30 4.63 -5.66
N ALA A 34 -16.34 3.34 -5.96
CA ALA A 34 -17.53 2.70 -6.55
C ALA A 34 -18.80 2.77 -5.68
N ASP A 35 -18.67 2.92 -4.37
CA ASP A 35 -19.78 3.07 -3.43
C ASP A 35 -20.22 4.53 -3.21
N GLY A 36 -19.64 5.48 -3.94
CA GLY A 36 -19.89 6.91 -3.80
C GLY A 36 -19.05 7.62 -2.75
N SER A 37 -18.14 6.91 -2.05
CA SER A 37 -17.15 7.55 -1.21
C SER A 37 -16.18 8.37 -2.05
N LYS A 38 -15.66 9.47 -1.49
CA LYS A 38 -14.67 10.34 -2.11
C LYS A 38 -13.35 10.24 -1.37
N LEU A 39 -12.28 9.96 -2.09
CA LEU A 39 -10.94 9.84 -1.54
C LEU A 39 -10.18 11.15 -1.79
N GLY A 40 -9.74 11.81 -0.72
CA GLY A 40 -9.04 13.10 -0.78
C GLY A 40 -7.53 12.91 -0.90
N CYS A 41 -7.07 12.52 -2.07
CA CYS A 41 -5.67 12.27 -2.39
C CYS A 41 -4.89 13.58 -2.67
N ALA A 42 -3.56 13.51 -2.74
CA ALA A 42 -2.72 14.60 -3.24
C ALA A 42 -1.96 14.14 -4.48
N TYR A 43 -2.07 14.86 -5.58
CA TYR A 43 -1.39 14.52 -6.84
C TYR A 43 -0.42 15.62 -7.26
N HIS A 44 0.87 15.31 -7.21
CA HIS A 44 1.95 16.20 -7.62
C HIS A 44 2.51 15.76 -8.96
N VAL A 45 2.36 16.60 -9.99
CA VAL A 45 2.80 16.35 -11.36
C VAL A 45 3.97 17.26 -11.69
N VAL A 46 5.14 16.67 -11.95
CA VAL A 46 6.33 17.41 -12.42
C VAL A 46 6.48 17.34 -13.94
N ASN A 47 6.03 16.24 -14.55
CA ASN A 47 6.07 16.03 -15.98
C ASN A 47 4.94 15.07 -16.40
N PRO A 48 4.04 15.44 -17.32
CA PRO A 48 2.94 14.58 -17.75
C PRO A 48 3.37 13.23 -18.34
N THR A 49 4.60 13.10 -18.83
CA THR A 49 5.14 11.85 -19.41
C THR A 49 5.96 11.03 -18.43
N ALA A 50 6.21 11.53 -17.22
CA ALA A 50 6.94 10.82 -16.19
C ALA A 50 6.10 9.69 -15.58
N LYS A 51 6.77 8.63 -15.11
CA LYS A 51 6.10 7.60 -14.32
C LYS A 51 5.52 8.21 -13.03
N THR A 52 4.40 7.67 -12.59
CA THR A 52 3.70 8.10 -11.37
C THR A 52 3.88 7.05 -10.27
N VAL A 53 4.37 7.48 -9.12
CA VAL A 53 4.39 6.67 -7.89
C VAL A 53 3.10 6.91 -7.14
N VAL A 54 2.29 5.88 -6.94
CA VAL A 54 1.08 5.87 -6.11
C VAL A 54 1.44 5.32 -4.75
N TYR A 55 1.39 6.15 -3.71
CA TYR A 55 1.80 5.81 -2.36
C TYR A 55 0.61 5.52 -1.46
N PHE A 56 0.57 4.33 -0.87
CA PHE A 56 -0.40 3.90 0.15
C PHE A 56 0.29 3.93 1.51
N HIS A 57 -0.15 4.82 2.39
CA HIS A 57 0.45 5.06 3.69
C HIS A 57 0.19 3.94 4.72
N GLY A 58 0.86 4.03 5.86
CA GLY A 58 0.66 3.13 6.99
C GLY A 58 -0.61 3.44 7.80
N ASN A 59 -0.91 2.57 8.76
CA ASN A 59 -2.08 2.74 9.61
C ASN A 59 -1.87 3.88 10.61
N GLY A 60 -2.86 4.77 10.72
CA GLY A 60 -2.79 5.96 11.58
C GLY A 60 -2.05 7.15 10.96
N GLU A 61 -1.49 6.97 9.77
CA GLU A 61 -0.92 8.03 8.94
C GLU A 61 -1.99 8.59 8.01
N ILE A 62 -1.74 9.78 7.45
CA ILE A 62 -2.62 10.46 6.48
C ILE A 62 -1.75 11.13 5.39
N VAL A 63 -2.36 11.45 4.28
CA VAL A 63 -1.68 12.15 3.16
C VAL A 63 -0.97 13.43 3.64
N ALA A 64 -1.56 14.18 4.57
CA ALA A 64 -0.98 15.41 5.09
C ALA A 64 0.37 15.21 5.81
N ASP A 65 0.63 14.03 6.39
CA ASP A 65 1.91 13.72 7.06
C ASP A 65 3.10 13.68 6.08
N TYR A 66 2.84 13.48 4.80
CA TYR A 66 3.84 13.34 3.74
C TYR A 66 4.07 14.62 2.94
N LEU A 67 3.21 15.63 3.12
CA LEU A 67 3.30 16.90 2.41
C LEU A 67 4.18 17.91 3.16
N PRO A 68 5.02 18.68 2.47
CA PRO A 68 5.29 18.60 1.01
C PRO A 68 6.48 17.68 0.67
N ASP A 69 7.14 17.08 1.66
CA ASP A 69 8.51 16.55 1.53
C ASP A 69 8.60 15.32 0.61
N PHE A 70 7.67 14.36 0.73
CA PHE A 70 7.72 13.14 -0.06
C PHE A 70 7.49 13.40 -1.56
N PRO A 71 6.46 14.17 -1.97
CA PRO A 71 6.30 14.58 -3.36
C PRO A 71 7.46 15.42 -3.89
N ALA A 72 8.02 16.32 -3.07
CA ALA A 72 9.16 17.13 -3.47
C ALA A 72 10.39 16.27 -3.74
N TRP A 73 10.68 15.30 -2.88
CA TRP A 73 11.80 14.36 -3.10
C TRP A 73 11.66 13.61 -4.43
N LEU A 74 10.58 12.89 -4.63
CA LEU A 74 10.39 12.11 -5.87
C LEU A 74 10.21 12.99 -7.09
N GLY A 75 9.65 14.18 -6.94
CA GLY A 75 9.56 15.19 -7.99
C GLY A 75 10.94 15.67 -8.46
N HIS A 76 11.88 15.90 -7.55
CA HIS A 76 13.28 16.20 -7.90
C HIS A 76 13.98 15.03 -8.62
N ALA A 77 13.59 13.79 -8.30
CA ALA A 77 14.06 12.61 -9.01
C ALA A 77 13.35 12.39 -10.37
N GLY A 78 12.40 13.25 -10.74
CA GLY A 78 11.71 13.23 -12.04
C GLY A 78 10.47 12.37 -12.12
N TYR A 79 9.82 12.05 -10.98
CA TYR A 79 8.61 11.23 -10.91
C TYR A 79 7.40 12.05 -10.44
N ASN A 80 6.25 11.73 -11.00
CA ASN A 80 4.98 12.22 -10.46
C ASN A 80 4.62 11.39 -9.22
N VAL A 81 3.89 11.99 -8.28
CA VAL A 81 3.49 11.33 -7.02
C VAL A 81 2.02 11.52 -6.77
N LEU A 82 1.29 10.43 -6.59
CA LEU A 82 -0.04 10.44 -6.02
C LEU A 82 0.01 9.82 -4.63
N LEU A 83 -0.24 10.63 -3.60
CA LEU A 83 -0.45 10.16 -2.23
C LEU A 83 -1.91 9.75 -2.09
N ALA A 84 -2.15 8.46 -1.91
CA ALA A 84 -3.48 7.86 -1.83
C ALA A 84 -4.00 7.91 -0.39
N GLU A 85 -5.17 8.54 -0.19
CA GLU A 85 -5.82 8.60 1.11
C GLU A 85 -6.83 7.46 1.27
N PHE A 86 -6.84 6.81 2.43
CA PHE A 86 -7.83 5.78 2.73
C PHE A 86 -9.20 6.37 3.07
N ARG A 87 -10.27 5.58 2.85
CA ARG A 87 -11.61 5.94 3.29
C ARG A 87 -11.63 6.30 4.77
N GLY A 88 -12.30 7.38 5.13
CA GLY A 88 -12.42 7.85 6.50
C GLY A 88 -11.16 8.50 7.08
N TYR A 89 -10.03 8.51 6.37
CA TYR A 89 -8.81 9.22 6.75
C TYR A 89 -8.74 10.61 6.09
N GLY A 90 -7.92 11.49 6.64
CA GLY A 90 -7.68 12.82 6.10
C GLY A 90 -8.96 13.54 5.71
N MET A 91 -9.09 13.87 4.43
CA MET A 91 -10.28 14.51 3.85
C MET A 91 -11.29 13.50 3.26
N SER A 92 -10.93 12.22 3.16
CA SER A 92 -11.79 11.20 2.54
C SER A 92 -13.08 10.96 3.29
N THR A 93 -14.15 10.69 2.56
CA THR A 93 -15.44 10.24 3.12
C THR A 93 -15.48 8.73 3.31
N GLY A 94 -16.62 8.18 3.72
CA GLY A 94 -16.80 6.75 3.94
C GLY A 94 -16.19 6.25 5.26
N ARG A 95 -16.04 4.93 5.35
CA ARG A 95 -15.43 4.25 6.51
C ARG A 95 -14.36 3.27 6.04
N PRO A 96 -13.24 3.15 6.78
CA PRO A 96 -12.23 2.14 6.45
C PRO A 96 -12.84 0.74 6.49
N ALA A 97 -12.48 -0.08 5.51
CA ALA A 97 -12.92 -1.46 5.38
C ALA A 97 -11.76 -2.29 4.85
N LEU A 98 -11.45 -3.40 5.51
CA LEU A 98 -10.20 -4.12 5.26
C LEU A 98 -10.10 -4.68 3.83
N VAL A 99 -11.21 -5.18 3.31
CA VAL A 99 -11.34 -5.72 1.94
C VAL A 99 -12.00 -4.71 0.99
N GLY A 100 -13.02 -3.98 1.48
CA GLY A 100 -13.75 -3.02 0.65
C GLY A 100 -12.86 -1.92 0.03
N MET A 101 -11.74 -1.59 0.68
CA MET A 101 -10.75 -0.64 0.14
C MET A 101 -9.88 -1.24 -0.99
N PHE A 102 -9.99 -2.52 -1.31
CA PHE A 102 -9.31 -3.09 -2.49
C PHE A 102 -9.83 -2.51 -3.80
N ASP A 103 -11.12 -2.23 -3.89
CA ASP A 103 -11.71 -1.60 -5.08
C ASP A 103 -11.25 -0.15 -5.23
N ASP A 104 -10.92 0.54 -4.14
CA ASP A 104 -10.37 1.89 -4.17
C ASP A 104 -9.01 1.95 -4.86
N VAL A 105 -8.20 0.91 -4.73
CA VAL A 105 -6.90 0.83 -5.41
C VAL A 105 -7.08 0.93 -6.93
N SER A 106 -8.02 0.18 -7.49
CA SER A 106 -8.33 0.25 -8.93
C SER A 106 -8.94 1.60 -9.32
N ALA A 107 -9.80 2.19 -8.49
CA ALA A 107 -10.35 3.52 -8.73
C ALA A 107 -9.24 4.59 -8.78
N ILE A 108 -8.27 4.53 -7.85
CA ILE A 108 -7.11 5.43 -7.82
C ILE A 108 -6.25 5.25 -9.08
N ILE A 109 -5.92 4.01 -9.46
CA ILE A 109 -5.13 3.73 -10.66
C ILE A 109 -5.83 4.26 -11.92
N HIS A 110 -7.13 3.98 -12.08
CA HIS A 110 -7.90 4.43 -13.23
C HIS A 110 -8.06 5.94 -13.29
N SER A 111 -8.13 6.63 -12.15
CA SER A 111 -8.28 8.09 -12.10
C SER A 111 -7.10 8.84 -12.73
N LEU A 112 -5.92 8.22 -12.78
CA LEU A 112 -4.73 8.81 -13.39
C LEU A 112 -4.83 8.92 -14.93
N GLY A 113 -5.62 8.06 -15.59
CA GLY A 113 -5.79 8.09 -17.05
C GLY A 113 -4.52 7.81 -17.86
N ILE A 114 -3.52 7.18 -17.25
CA ILE A 114 -2.24 6.82 -17.87
C ILE A 114 -2.07 5.30 -17.97
N PRO A 115 -1.20 4.77 -18.86
CA PRO A 115 -0.94 3.35 -18.96
C PRO A 115 -0.41 2.75 -17.65
N GLU A 116 -0.82 1.53 -17.30
CA GLU A 116 -0.32 0.81 -16.12
C GLU A 116 1.23 0.73 -16.08
N SER A 117 1.87 0.56 -17.24
CA SER A 117 3.34 0.53 -17.37
C SER A 117 4.04 1.85 -16.96
N GLN A 118 3.28 2.91 -16.72
CA GLN A 118 3.76 4.18 -16.19
C GLN A 118 3.48 4.37 -14.70
N ILE A 119 2.89 3.38 -14.04
CA ILE A 119 2.50 3.45 -12.62
C ILE A 119 3.36 2.50 -11.80
N VAL A 120 3.81 2.99 -10.65
CA VAL A 120 4.49 2.22 -9.61
C VAL A 120 3.67 2.34 -8.33
N LEU A 121 3.29 1.22 -7.71
CA LEU A 121 2.65 1.28 -6.40
C LEU A 121 3.71 1.21 -5.31
N PHE A 122 3.53 2.02 -4.29
CA PHE A 122 4.37 2.03 -3.12
C PHE A 122 3.48 1.86 -1.89
N GLY A 123 3.64 0.74 -1.16
CA GLY A 123 2.84 0.45 0.03
C GLY A 123 3.70 0.34 1.28
N ARG A 124 3.36 1.15 2.31
CA ARG A 124 4.00 1.11 3.62
C ARG A 124 3.10 0.40 4.63
N SER A 125 3.65 -0.55 5.40
CA SER A 125 2.93 -1.26 6.46
C SER A 125 1.61 -1.85 5.94
N ILE A 126 0.44 -1.47 6.48
CA ILE A 126 -0.87 -1.89 5.96
C ILE A 126 -1.07 -1.50 4.49
N GLY A 127 -0.48 -0.38 4.04
CA GLY A 127 -0.50 0.04 2.64
C GLY A 127 0.08 -0.98 1.68
N SER A 128 0.98 -1.84 2.15
CA SER A 128 1.54 -2.94 1.35
C SER A 128 0.47 -3.96 0.93
N LEU A 129 -0.58 -4.17 1.73
CA LEU A 129 -1.68 -5.06 1.38
C LEU A 129 -2.43 -4.55 0.14
N TYR A 130 -2.62 -3.23 0.06
CA TYR A 130 -3.28 -2.57 -1.06
C TYR A 130 -2.37 -2.51 -2.29
N ALA A 131 -1.07 -2.25 -2.11
CA ALA A 131 -0.09 -2.31 -3.20
C ALA A 131 0.01 -3.72 -3.81
N VAL A 132 0.07 -4.77 -2.99
CA VAL A 132 0.08 -6.18 -3.45
C VAL A 132 -1.23 -6.54 -4.15
N HIS A 133 -2.39 -6.08 -3.64
CA HIS A 133 -3.66 -6.30 -4.30
C HIS A 133 -3.74 -5.55 -5.65
N GLY A 134 -3.26 -4.32 -5.69
CA GLY A 134 -3.15 -3.54 -6.92
C GLY A 134 -2.30 -4.24 -7.98
N ALA A 135 -1.12 -4.74 -7.59
CA ALA A 135 -0.24 -5.50 -8.48
C ALA A 135 -0.90 -6.77 -9.03
N PHE A 136 -1.73 -7.45 -8.22
CA PHE A 136 -2.50 -8.60 -8.67
C PHE A 136 -3.60 -8.25 -9.68
N LYS A 137 -4.31 -7.14 -9.46
CA LYS A 137 -5.39 -6.68 -10.33
C LYS A 137 -4.89 -6.01 -11.62
N HIS A 138 -3.72 -5.41 -11.54
CA HIS A 138 -3.07 -4.62 -12.59
C HIS A 138 -1.66 -5.19 -12.83
N PRO A 139 -1.52 -6.38 -13.43
CA PRO A 139 -0.24 -7.08 -13.54
C PRO A 139 0.79 -6.38 -14.43
N HIS A 140 0.36 -5.40 -15.23
CA HIS A 140 1.19 -4.62 -16.13
C HIS A 140 1.73 -3.30 -15.54
N LEU A 141 1.51 -3.07 -14.23
CA LEU A 141 2.18 -1.96 -13.53
C LEU A 141 3.70 -2.08 -13.66
N ALA A 142 4.40 -0.95 -13.76
CA ALA A 142 5.86 -0.93 -13.93
C ALA A 142 6.61 -1.62 -12.78
N GLY A 143 6.12 -1.45 -11.56
CA GLY A 143 6.75 -2.04 -10.39
C GLY A 143 5.96 -1.80 -9.11
N ILE A 144 6.39 -2.46 -8.04
CA ILE A 144 5.90 -2.21 -6.67
C ILE A 144 7.06 -2.04 -5.70
N ILE A 145 6.86 -1.17 -4.71
CA ILE A 145 7.76 -0.96 -3.57
C ILE A 145 6.96 -1.31 -2.31
N LEU A 146 7.51 -2.19 -1.48
CA LEU A 146 6.89 -2.63 -0.23
C LEU A 146 7.81 -2.27 0.93
N GLU A 147 7.40 -1.30 1.75
CA GLU A 147 8.12 -0.89 2.96
C GLU A 147 7.44 -1.47 4.19
N SER A 148 8.21 -2.15 5.03
CA SER A 148 7.70 -2.80 6.26
C SER A 148 6.43 -3.62 5.98
N GLY A 149 6.44 -4.34 4.85
CA GLY A 149 5.27 -4.97 4.24
C GLY A 149 4.74 -6.18 5.03
N VAL A 150 3.41 -6.37 4.97
CA VAL A 150 2.72 -7.43 5.69
C VAL A 150 2.45 -8.61 4.77
N ALA A 151 3.02 -9.79 5.07
CA ALA A 151 2.75 -11.06 4.39
C ALA A 151 1.61 -11.83 5.08
N GLN A 152 1.79 -12.18 6.34
CA GLN A 152 0.87 -13.03 7.10
C GLN A 152 -0.16 -12.20 7.86
N VAL A 153 -1.31 -11.94 7.23
CA VAL A 153 -2.38 -11.12 7.83
C VAL A 153 -3.11 -11.85 8.95
N ALA A 154 -3.31 -13.17 8.84
CA ALA A 154 -4.13 -13.94 9.79
C ALA A 154 -3.61 -13.86 11.23
N GLU A 155 -2.30 -14.03 11.45
CA GLU A 155 -1.71 -13.95 12.77
C GLU A 155 -2.00 -12.61 13.44
N ARG A 156 -1.76 -11.52 12.73
CA ARG A 156 -2.03 -10.17 13.22
C ARG A 156 -3.51 -9.88 13.40
N PHE A 157 -4.36 -10.48 12.57
CA PHE A 157 -5.81 -10.36 12.67
C PHE A 157 -6.31 -10.92 13.99
N PHE A 158 -5.91 -12.15 14.34
CA PHE A 158 -6.33 -12.81 15.58
C PHE A 158 -5.80 -12.16 16.87
N MET A 159 -4.75 -11.37 16.79
CA MET A 159 -4.31 -10.53 17.92
C MET A 159 -5.31 -9.43 18.29
N ARG A 160 -6.20 -9.03 17.37
CA ARG A 160 -7.09 -7.88 17.55
C ARG A 160 -8.57 -8.23 17.54
N VAL A 161 -8.95 -9.30 16.84
CA VAL A 161 -10.37 -9.66 16.63
C VAL A 161 -10.54 -11.17 16.85
N GLN A 162 -11.52 -11.51 17.68
CA GLN A 162 -11.84 -12.90 17.94
C GLN A 162 -13.05 -13.37 17.09
N PRO A 163 -13.09 -14.64 16.62
CA PRO A 163 -14.15 -15.13 15.74
C PRO A 163 -15.57 -14.95 16.32
N HIS A 164 -15.73 -15.17 17.62
CA HIS A 164 -17.04 -15.05 18.27
C HIS A 164 -17.60 -13.63 18.25
N GLU A 165 -16.74 -12.59 18.17
CA GLU A 165 -17.15 -11.19 18.08
C GLU A 165 -17.76 -10.86 16.71
N LEU A 166 -17.46 -11.68 15.72
CA LEU A 166 -17.97 -11.57 14.36
C LEU A 166 -19.08 -12.59 14.06
N GLY A 167 -19.50 -13.35 15.07
CA GLY A 167 -20.55 -14.38 14.90
C GLY A 167 -20.12 -15.52 13.96
N THR A 168 -18.82 -15.82 13.87
CA THR A 168 -18.27 -16.83 12.94
C THR A 168 -17.31 -17.78 13.66
N SER A 169 -16.88 -18.84 12.95
CA SER A 169 -15.85 -19.77 13.44
C SER A 169 -14.46 -19.32 13.04
N GLN A 170 -13.43 -19.80 13.77
CA GLN A 170 -12.03 -19.55 13.42
C GLN A 170 -11.69 -20.11 12.02
N ALA A 171 -12.21 -21.29 11.69
CA ALA A 171 -11.95 -21.91 10.38
C ALA A 171 -12.51 -21.07 9.22
N ALA A 172 -13.77 -20.59 9.35
CA ALA A 172 -14.37 -19.73 8.34
C ALA A 172 -13.61 -18.40 8.20
N LEU A 173 -13.13 -17.83 9.31
CA LEU A 173 -12.36 -16.59 9.27
C LEU A 173 -10.98 -16.78 8.63
N ILE A 174 -10.30 -17.91 8.87
CA ILE A 174 -9.04 -18.27 8.20
C ILE A 174 -9.28 -18.39 6.69
N GLU A 175 -10.36 -19.04 6.26
CA GLU A 175 -10.71 -19.19 4.85
C GLU A 175 -10.92 -17.82 4.18
N GLU A 176 -11.66 -16.90 4.82
CA GLU A 176 -11.86 -15.54 4.33
C GLU A 176 -10.54 -14.76 4.25
N LEU A 177 -9.69 -14.85 5.27
CA LEU A 177 -8.37 -14.21 5.25
C LEU A 177 -7.50 -14.76 4.12
N GLN A 178 -7.47 -16.07 3.92
CA GLN A 178 -6.72 -16.70 2.82
C GLN A 178 -7.25 -16.26 1.46
N ARG A 179 -8.58 -16.21 1.28
CA ARG A 179 -9.21 -15.77 0.03
C ARG A 179 -8.78 -14.36 -0.37
N HIS A 180 -8.71 -13.45 0.59
CA HIS A 180 -8.45 -12.03 0.31
C HIS A 180 -6.98 -11.63 0.42
N PHE A 181 -6.19 -12.32 1.24
CA PHE A 181 -4.82 -11.94 1.60
C PHE A 181 -3.76 -13.01 1.29
N ASP A 182 -4.00 -13.89 0.32
CA ASP A 182 -2.93 -14.76 -0.22
C ASP A 182 -1.92 -13.91 -0.99
N TYR A 183 -0.96 -13.33 -0.23
CA TYR A 183 0.10 -12.49 -0.78
C TYR A 183 0.95 -13.25 -1.80
N ALA A 184 1.16 -14.56 -1.58
CA ALA A 184 2.03 -15.35 -2.41
C ALA A 184 1.40 -15.62 -3.79
N ALA A 185 0.10 -15.95 -3.84
CA ALA A 185 -0.61 -16.08 -5.11
C ALA A 185 -0.69 -14.74 -5.85
N LYS A 186 -0.96 -13.64 -5.12
CA LYS A 186 -1.05 -12.30 -5.71
C LYS A 186 0.29 -11.85 -6.29
N LEU A 187 1.40 -11.99 -5.56
CA LEU A 187 2.72 -11.60 -6.05
C LEU A 187 3.18 -12.45 -7.23
N ARG A 188 2.95 -13.77 -7.21
CA ARG A 188 3.30 -14.64 -8.35
C ARG A 188 2.63 -14.26 -9.65
N ALA A 189 1.45 -13.64 -9.60
CA ALA A 189 0.74 -13.16 -10.78
C ALA A 189 1.26 -11.82 -11.33
N PHE A 190 2.06 -11.10 -10.55
CA PHE A 190 2.60 -9.80 -10.94
C PHE A 190 3.74 -9.95 -11.96
N GLN A 191 3.80 -9.06 -12.95
CA GLN A 191 4.77 -9.11 -14.04
C GLN A 191 5.84 -8.00 -13.96
N GLY A 192 5.62 -7.00 -13.10
CA GLY A 192 6.55 -5.91 -12.89
C GLY A 192 7.66 -6.23 -11.88
N ARG A 193 8.52 -5.25 -11.65
CA ARG A 193 9.63 -5.37 -10.69
C ARG A 193 9.16 -5.14 -9.25
N THR A 194 9.84 -5.77 -8.29
CA THR A 194 9.53 -5.64 -6.87
C THR A 194 10.74 -5.18 -6.07
N LEU A 195 10.58 -4.09 -5.29
CA LEU A 195 11.54 -3.67 -4.26
C LEU A 195 10.90 -3.86 -2.89
N ILE A 196 11.61 -4.49 -1.97
CA ILE A 196 11.18 -4.69 -0.58
C ILE A 196 12.21 -4.04 0.33
N LEU A 197 11.75 -3.12 1.18
CA LEU A 197 12.54 -2.40 2.17
C LEU A 197 12.02 -2.75 3.56
N HIS A 198 12.90 -3.15 4.46
CA HIS A 198 12.52 -3.53 5.82
C HIS A 198 13.64 -3.23 6.80
N THR A 199 13.33 -3.14 8.09
CA THR A 199 14.35 -3.08 9.15
C THR A 199 14.46 -4.42 9.88
N ARG A 200 15.67 -4.77 10.30
CA ARG A 200 15.88 -6.02 11.05
C ARG A 200 15.13 -6.06 12.38
N HIS A 201 14.98 -4.91 12.99
CA HIS A 201 14.41 -4.74 14.33
C HIS A 201 12.99 -4.16 14.31
N ASP A 202 12.24 -4.41 13.24
CA ASP A 202 10.83 -4.05 13.19
C ASP A 202 10.03 -4.86 14.20
N GLU A 203 9.55 -4.19 15.25
CA GLU A 203 8.79 -4.83 16.35
C GLU A 203 7.31 -4.99 16.01
N LEU A 204 6.80 -4.25 15.03
CA LEU A 204 5.40 -4.32 14.62
C LEU A 204 5.18 -5.35 13.51
N VAL A 205 6.06 -5.40 12.52
CA VAL A 205 6.03 -6.37 11.42
C VAL A 205 7.39 -7.06 11.37
N PRO A 206 7.54 -8.25 11.96
CA PRO A 206 8.82 -8.95 12.00
C PRO A 206 9.44 -9.13 10.60
N VAL A 207 10.77 -9.07 10.53
CA VAL A 207 11.55 -9.10 9.27
C VAL A 207 11.23 -10.32 8.39
N GLN A 208 10.78 -11.42 8.98
CA GLN A 208 10.32 -12.62 8.27
C GLN A 208 9.21 -12.31 7.24
N HIS A 209 8.39 -11.28 7.48
CA HIS A 209 7.39 -10.86 6.49
C HIS A 209 8.05 -10.38 5.18
N ALA A 210 9.15 -9.62 5.27
CA ALA A 210 9.90 -9.19 4.09
C ALA A 210 10.53 -10.37 3.33
N GLU A 211 11.06 -11.34 4.06
CA GLU A 211 11.62 -12.58 3.49
C GLU A 211 10.54 -13.38 2.75
N LEU A 212 9.34 -13.52 3.34
CA LEU A 212 8.20 -14.19 2.71
C LEU A 212 7.70 -13.46 1.45
N LEU A 213 7.59 -12.13 1.50
CA LEU A 213 7.22 -11.32 0.35
C LEU A 213 8.26 -11.47 -0.78
N HIS A 214 9.55 -11.42 -0.43
CA HIS A 214 10.63 -11.61 -1.39
C HIS A 214 10.62 -13.01 -2.00
N ALA A 215 10.45 -14.05 -1.19
CA ALA A 215 10.37 -15.41 -1.70
C ALA A 215 9.21 -15.63 -2.68
N ALA A 216 8.08 -14.94 -2.48
CA ALA A 216 6.89 -15.05 -3.32
C ALA A 216 6.95 -14.20 -4.60
N ALA A 217 7.64 -13.08 -4.58
CA ALA A 217 7.75 -12.18 -5.73
C ALA A 217 8.54 -12.83 -6.88
N PRO A 218 8.10 -12.67 -8.15
CA PRO A 218 8.88 -13.13 -9.31
C PRO A 218 10.11 -12.23 -9.53
N GLU A 219 11.05 -12.72 -10.33
CA GLU A 219 12.16 -11.89 -10.81
C GLU A 219 11.68 -10.89 -11.89
N PRO A 220 12.27 -9.70 -11.96
CA PRO A 220 13.34 -9.18 -11.11
C PRO A 220 12.81 -8.58 -9.80
N LYS A 221 13.48 -8.93 -8.70
CA LYS A 221 13.12 -8.47 -7.34
C LYS A 221 14.35 -8.09 -6.54
N THR A 222 14.17 -7.23 -5.54
CA THR A 222 15.24 -6.80 -4.64
C THR A 222 14.69 -6.76 -3.21
N LEU A 223 15.43 -7.32 -2.26
CA LEU A 223 15.19 -7.16 -0.82
C LEU A 223 16.36 -6.41 -0.20
N HIS A 224 16.07 -5.36 0.56
CA HIS A 224 17.05 -4.70 1.40
C HIS A 224 16.56 -4.64 2.85
N ILE A 225 17.36 -5.18 3.77
CA ILE A 225 17.10 -5.16 5.20
C ILE A 225 18.09 -4.19 5.85
N PHE A 226 17.58 -3.12 6.41
CA PHE A 226 18.39 -2.15 7.16
C PHE A 226 18.64 -2.67 8.58
N GLU A 227 19.86 -2.49 9.06
CA GLU A 227 20.25 -2.88 10.42
C GLU A 227 19.81 -1.85 11.49
N GLN A 228 19.53 -0.62 11.09
CA GLN A 228 19.11 0.45 12.01
C GLN A 228 17.64 0.80 11.81
N GLY A 229 17.01 1.25 12.91
CA GLY A 229 15.61 1.63 12.93
C GLY A 229 14.66 0.48 13.20
N GLY A 230 13.40 0.84 13.38
CA GLY A 230 12.24 -0.04 13.56
C GLY A 230 11.15 0.26 12.53
N HIS A 231 9.91 -0.05 12.88
CA HIS A 231 8.76 0.09 11.98
C HIS A 231 8.48 1.52 11.52
N ASN A 232 8.65 2.49 12.43
CA ASN A 232 8.19 3.88 12.21
C ASN A 232 9.32 4.85 11.87
N ASP A 233 10.57 4.41 11.91
CA ASP A 233 11.73 5.29 11.75
C ASP A 233 12.79 4.77 10.76
N ILE A 234 12.41 3.81 9.91
CA ILE A 234 13.25 3.27 8.83
C ILE A 234 13.88 4.39 7.98
N PHE A 235 13.07 5.35 7.55
CA PHE A 235 13.53 6.48 6.74
C PHE A 235 14.45 7.41 7.54
N TYR A 236 14.13 7.69 8.79
CA TYR A 236 14.92 8.58 9.64
C TYR A 236 16.36 8.09 9.82
N TRP A 237 16.51 6.80 10.16
CA TRP A 237 17.82 6.19 10.41
C TRP A 237 18.62 5.90 9.14
N ASN A 238 17.96 5.71 8.00
CA ASN A 238 18.60 5.19 6.79
C ASN A 238 18.43 6.10 5.58
N ARG A 239 18.13 7.37 5.78
CA ARG A 239 17.65 8.31 4.77
C ARG A 239 18.40 8.23 3.43
N GLU A 240 19.71 8.37 3.44
CA GLU A 240 20.51 8.39 2.19
C GLU A 240 20.49 7.06 1.44
N ALA A 241 20.62 5.96 2.17
CA ALA A 241 20.60 4.63 1.57
C ALA A 241 19.18 4.27 1.06
N TYR A 242 18.16 4.64 1.83
CA TYR A 242 16.76 4.46 1.49
C TYR A 242 16.40 5.22 0.20
N MET A 243 16.69 6.52 0.13
CA MET A 243 16.44 7.35 -1.05
C MET A 243 17.15 6.79 -2.27
N ARG A 244 18.44 6.46 -2.15
CA ARG A 244 19.25 5.87 -3.22
C ARG A 244 18.67 4.55 -3.75
N LEU A 245 18.18 3.66 -2.87
CA LEU A 245 17.56 2.39 -3.26
C LEU A 245 16.26 2.60 -4.04
N VAL A 246 15.39 3.49 -3.57
CA VAL A 246 14.14 3.83 -4.24
C VAL A 246 14.41 4.46 -5.61
N GLU A 247 15.29 5.46 -5.66
CA GLU A 247 15.65 6.16 -6.91
C GLU A 247 16.30 5.22 -7.94
N THR A 248 17.20 4.34 -7.49
CA THR A 248 17.81 3.32 -8.36
C THR A 248 16.76 2.37 -8.92
N PHE A 249 15.86 1.87 -8.07
CA PHE A 249 14.76 1.01 -8.50
C PHE A 249 13.89 1.70 -9.56
N LEU A 250 13.48 2.93 -9.29
CA LEU A 250 12.64 3.70 -10.21
C LEU A 250 13.35 3.99 -11.54
N ALA A 251 14.64 4.34 -11.50
CA ALA A 251 15.44 4.58 -12.71
C ALA A 251 15.59 3.32 -13.58
N ASP A 252 15.72 2.16 -12.96
CA ASP A 252 15.82 0.88 -13.69
C ASP A 252 14.53 0.49 -14.42
N LEU A 253 13.36 0.99 -13.97
CA LEU A 253 12.08 0.80 -14.68
C LEU A 253 12.01 1.56 -16.02
N GLY A 254 12.84 2.58 -16.20
CA GLY A 254 12.94 3.34 -17.46
C GLY A 254 13.79 2.71 -18.55
N LYS A 255 14.62 1.71 -18.20
CA LYS A 255 15.59 1.09 -19.14
C LYS A 255 15.02 -0.09 -19.93
N MET A 256 13.78 -0.48 -19.67
CA MET A 256 13.12 -1.67 -20.25
C MET A 256 12.02 -1.30 -21.26
N SER A 257 12.06 -0.11 -21.82
CA SER A 257 11.10 0.37 -22.84
C SER A 257 11.56 0.03 -24.23
#